data_15c721beac5ea55bb88be062bb49a625
#
_entry.id   15c721beac5ea55bb88be062bb49a625
#
_cell.length_a   1.000
_cell.length_b   1.000
_cell.length_c   1.000
_cell.angle_alpha   90.00
_cell.angle_beta   90.00
_cell.angle_gamma   90.00
#
_symmetry.space_group_name_H-M   'P 1'
#
loop_
_entity.id
_entity.type
_entity.pdbx_description
1 polymer ?
#
loop_
_entity_poly.entity_id
_entity_poly.type
_entity_poly.pdbx_seq_one_letter_code
_entity_poly.pdbx_strand_id
1 'polypeptide(L)'
;ELLEERRCSTCGRSLPGNRRCIWCAPPPVTTPEQPIVFTSAPQDFYNGSGNHTSPSDELLPEETAQEIEDLPVFVMRQIAPELSREDRPIAAHILTALTEDGLLGVPLAEIALYHHTPISSIQRIIRLIQRADQVGVGSPTPSEALLVQLEVLSETMSVPPLAAQAIQAGLELLRHHRLADLAHTLHISVAQAHQIFEFISANLNPYPARAHWGDLITNRHAAPSNHDAYYTPDVVISKLTD
;
A
#
# COMPACT_ATOMS: atom_id res chain seq x y z
N GLU A 1 16.15 -40.40 -45.66
CA GLU A 1 15.77 -39.67 -44.42
C GLU A 1 17.00 -39.04 -43.82
N LEU A 2 17.14 -37.72 -43.97
CA LEU A 2 18.22 -36.93 -43.36
C LEU A 2 17.87 -36.72 -41.90
N LEU A 3 18.54 -37.43 -41.02
CA LEU A 3 18.50 -37.14 -39.57
C LEU A 3 19.21 -35.81 -39.34
N GLU A 4 18.45 -34.72 -39.12
CA GLU A 4 18.99 -33.43 -38.69
C GLU A 4 19.58 -33.60 -37.31
N GLU A 5 20.89 -33.58 -37.18
CA GLU A 5 21.59 -33.52 -35.92
C GLU A 5 21.34 -32.17 -35.22
N ARG A 6 20.46 -32.17 -34.22
CA ARG A 6 20.25 -30.99 -33.37
C ARG A 6 21.44 -30.75 -32.45
N ARG A 7 21.95 -29.57 -32.48
CA ARG A 7 23.06 -29.15 -31.59
C ARG A 7 22.55 -28.24 -30.46
N CYS A 8 23.16 -28.39 -29.29
CA CYS A 8 22.87 -27.53 -28.15
C CYS A 8 23.25 -26.08 -28.47
N SER A 9 22.33 -25.15 -28.32
CA SER A 9 22.59 -23.72 -28.56
C SER A 9 23.61 -23.08 -27.62
N THR A 10 23.88 -23.69 -26.46
CA THR A 10 24.82 -23.17 -25.44
C THR A 10 26.22 -23.74 -25.56
N CYS A 11 26.38 -25.02 -25.86
CA CYS A 11 27.70 -25.66 -25.90
C CYS A 11 28.05 -26.31 -27.25
N GLY A 12 27.19 -26.24 -28.28
CA GLY A 12 27.44 -26.74 -29.65
C GLY A 12 27.44 -28.28 -29.80
N ARG A 13 27.27 -29.06 -28.73
CA ARG A 13 27.30 -30.54 -28.77
C ARG A 13 26.02 -31.10 -29.38
N SER A 14 26.13 -32.23 -30.10
CA SER A 14 24.98 -32.94 -30.68
C SER A 14 24.09 -33.51 -29.56
N LEU A 15 22.77 -33.34 -29.75
CA LEU A 15 21.75 -33.79 -28.82
C LEU A 15 21.11 -35.08 -29.34
N PRO A 16 21.14 -36.18 -28.57
CA PRO A 16 20.44 -37.41 -28.96
C PRO A 16 18.93 -37.24 -28.75
N GLY A 17 18.18 -37.04 -29.86
CA GLY A 17 16.72 -36.95 -29.81
C GLY A 17 16.19 -35.64 -29.20
N ASN A 18 14.99 -35.69 -28.65
CA ASN A 18 14.31 -34.50 -28.09
C ASN A 18 14.67 -34.18 -26.62
N ARG A 19 15.90 -34.55 -26.20
CA ARG A 19 16.34 -34.40 -24.79
C ARG A 19 17.16 -33.12 -24.61
N ARG A 20 17.08 -32.57 -23.40
CA ARG A 20 17.90 -31.42 -22.97
C ARG A 20 19.37 -31.80 -22.86
N CYS A 21 20.27 -30.85 -23.09
CA CYS A 21 21.69 -31.08 -22.99
C CYS A 21 22.10 -31.45 -21.55
N ILE A 22 22.63 -32.63 -21.36
CA ILE A 22 23.05 -33.15 -20.03
C ILE A 22 24.20 -32.33 -19.43
N TRP A 23 24.98 -31.65 -20.29
CA TRP A 23 26.16 -30.90 -19.89
C TRP A 23 25.89 -29.43 -19.55
N CYS A 24 24.84 -28.84 -20.10
CA CYS A 24 24.51 -27.42 -19.96
C CYS A 24 23.24 -27.17 -19.14
N ALA A 25 22.33 -28.12 -19.07
CA ALA A 25 21.15 -28.02 -18.24
C ALA A 25 21.51 -28.50 -16.81
N PRO A 26 21.43 -27.63 -15.80
CA PRO A 26 21.54 -28.12 -14.42
C PRO A 26 20.45 -29.17 -14.15
N PRO A 27 20.73 -30.19 -13.32
CA PRO A 27 19.72 -31.16 -12.95
C PRO A 27 18.51 -30.42 -12.36
N PRO A 28 17.26 -30.86 -12.64
CA PRO A 28 16.10 -30.24 -12.04
C PRO A 28 16.24 -30.31 -10.52
N VAL A 29 16.39 -29.14 -9.90
CA VAL A 29 16.39 -29.04 -8.44
C VAL A 29 14.93 -29.26 -8.01
N THR A 30 14.60 -30.47 -7.66
CA THR A 30 13.33 -30.81 -7.04
C THR A 30 13.39 -30.38 -5.58
N THR A 31 13.13 -29.11 -5.32
CA THR A 31 12.73 -28.65 -3.99
C THR A 31 11.22 -28.84 -3.86
N PRO A 32 10.74 -29.56 -2.84
CA PRO A 32 9.32 -29.94 -2.75
C PRO A 32 8.35 -28.81 -2.35
N GLU A 33 8.76 -27.55 -2.29
CA GLU A 33 7.99 -26.48 -1.67
C GLU A 33 7.75 -25.21 -2.54
N GLN A 34 8.09 -25.24 -3.81
CA GLN A 34 7.75 -24.09 -4.67
C GLN A 34 6.59 -24.44 -5.60
N PRO A 35 5.47 -23.70 -5.54
CA PRO A 35 4.39 -23.90 -6.51
C PRO A 35 4.88 -23.55 -7.91
N ILE A 36 4.71 -24.49 -8.84
CA ILE A 36 4.98 -24.26 -10.26
C ILE A 36 3.82 -23.41 -10.80
N VAL A 37 4.04 -22.14 -10.99
CA VAL A 37 3.06 -21.25 -11.62
C VAL A 37 3.24 -21.37 -13.13
N PHE A 38 2.31 -22.02 -13.82
CA PHE A 38 2.21 -21.98 -15.28
C PHE A 38 1.41 -20.73 -15.65
N THR A 39 2.07 -19.70 -16.14
CA THR A 39 1.42 -18.61 -16.84
C THR A 39 1.32 -19.00 -18.32
N SER A 40 0.27 -19.71 -18.71
CA SER A 40 -0.07 -19.86 -20.12
C SER A 40 -0.81 -18.60 -20.55
N ALA A 41 -0.23 -17.86 -21.48
CA ALA A 41 -0.96 -16.79 -22.15
C ALA A 41 -2.19 -17.38 -22.86
N PRO A 42 -3.39 -16.82 -22.71
CA PRO A 42 -4.62 -17.41 -23.23
C PRO A 42 -4.75 -17.41 -24.76
N GLN A 43 -3.75 -16.97 -25.50
CA GLN A 43 -3.87 -16.72 -26.95
C GLN A 43 -3.55 -17.89 -27.87
N ASP A 44 -2.97 -19.00 -27.38
CA ASP A 44 -2.47 -20.04 -28.27
C ASP A 44 -3.43 -21.24 -28.49
N PHE A 45 -4.61 -21.25 -27.90
CA PHE A 45 -5.52 -22.39 -27.96
C PHE A 45 -6.70 -22.27 -28.97
N TYR A 46 -6.84 -21.15 -29.67
CA TYR A 46 -7.92 -20.96 -30.62
C TYR A 46 -7.42 -20.80 -32.06
N ASN A 47 -6.83 -21.86 -32.65
CA ASN A 47 -6.71 -22.00 -34.07
C ASN A 47 -7.47 -23.27 -34.52
N GLY A 48 -8.75 -23.30 -34.19
CA GLY A 48 -9.72 -24.30 -34.70
C GLY A 48 -10.69 -23.62 -35.62
N SER A 49 -10.52 -23.86 -36.96
CA SER A 49 -11.46 -23.51 -38.00
C SER A 49 -12.88 -23.96 -37.65
N GLY A 50 -13.72 -23.03 -37.23
CA GLY A 50 -15.12 -23.24 -36.98
C GLY A 50 -15.88 -21.95 -37.23
N ASN A 51 -16.59 -21.92 -38.35
CA ASN A 51 -17.46 -20.85 -38.80
C ASN A 51 -18.66 -20.73 -37.87
N HIS A 52 -18.57 -19.87 -36.84
CA HIS A 52 -19.69 -19.45 -36.04
C HIS A 52 -19.76 -17.92 -36.01
N THR A 53 -20.72 -17.40 -36.77
CA THR A 53 -21.28 -16.06 -36.61
C THR A 53 -21.78 -15.93 -35.19
N SER A 54 -20.99 -15.31 -34.33
CA SER A 54 -21.42 -14.89 -32.99
C SER A 54 -22.08 -13.52 -33.09
N PRO A 55 -23.24 -13.34 -32.44
CA PRO A 55 -23.82 -12.01 -32.30
C PRO A 55 -22.98 -11.20 -31.31
N SER A 56 -22.67 -9.97 -31.73
CA SER A 56 -22.22 -8.85 -30.93
C SER A 56 -21.31 -9.20 -29.73
N ASP A 57 -19.99 -9.10 -29.99
CA ASP A 57 -19.02 -8.74 -28.97
C ASP A 57 -19.42 -7.38 -28.38
N GLU A 58 -20.30 -7.41 -27.37
CA GLU A 58 -20.27 -6.39 -26.38
C GLU A 58 -18.92 -6.56 -25.70
N LEU A 59 -17.95 -5.75 -26.13
CA LEU A 59 -16.73 -5.45 -25.40
C LEU A 59 -17.17 -5.10 -23.98
N LEU A 60 -17.10 -6.11 -23.09
CA LEU A 60 -17.12 -5.84 -21.66
C LEU A 60 -16.08 -4.73 -21.48
N PRO A 61 -16.43 -3.58 -20.92
CA PRO A 61 -15.44 -2.58 -20.63
C PRO A 61 -14.38 -3.31 -19.81
N GLU A 62 -13.16 -3.44 -20.39
CA GLU A 62 -12.01 -3.78 -19.57
C GLU A 62 -12.12 -2.84 -18.38
N GLU A 63 -12.39 -3.39 -17.22
CA GLU A 63 -12.23 -2.67 -15.97
C GLU A 63 -10.76 -2.30 -15.96
N THR A 64 -10.45 -1.14 -16.54
CA THR A 64 -9.14 -0.54 -16.45
C THR A 64 -8.93 -0.40 -14.97
N ALA A 65 -8.09 -1.27 -14.42
CA ALA A 65 -7.63 -1.15 -13.05
C ALA A 65 -7.21 0.32 -12.92
N GLN A 66 -7.95 1.08 -12.13
CA GLN A 66 -7.65 2.50 -11.93
C GLN A 66 -6.22 2.52 -11.42
N GLU A 67 -5.29 3.00 -12.24
CA GLU A 67 -3.93 3.24 -11.80
C GLU A 67 -4.03 4.16 -10.59
N ILE A 68 -3.66 3.62 -9.42
CA ILE A 68 -3.64 4.40 -8.18
C ILE A 68 -2.60 5.49 -8.40
N GLU A 69 -3.05 6.74 -8.43
CA GLU A 69 -2.18 7.90 -8.59
C GLU A 69 -1.17 7.93 -7.44
N ASP A 70 0.09 8.24 -7.72
CA ASP A 70 1.12 8.36 -6.69
C ASP A 70 0.72 9.37 -5.61
N LEU A 71 0.89 9.01 -4.34
CA LEU A 71 0.52 9.84 -3.19
C LEU A 71 1.05 11.28 -3.27
N PRO A 72 2.33 11.55 -3.63
CA PRO A 72 2.84 12.90 -3.82
C PRO A 72 2.05 13.71 -4.85
N VAL A 73 1.69 13.10 -5.97
CA VAL A 73 0.95 13.75 -7.06
C VAL A 73 -0.49 14.01 -6.61
N PHE A 74 -1.11 13.03 -5.98
CA PHE A 74 -2.46 13.13 -5.45
C PHE A 74 -2.60 14.29 -4.44
N VAL A 75 -1.72 14.36 -3.44
CA VAL A 75 -1.71 15.42 -2.44
C VAL A 75 -1.38 16.77 -3.07
N MET A 76 -0.37 16.83 -3.96
CA MET A 76 0.03 18.07 -4.64
C MET A 76 -1.13 18.67 -5.44
N ARG A 77 -1.92 17.87 -6.12
CA ARG A 77 -3.09 18.32 -6.88
C ARG A 77 -4.14 18.99 -5.98
N GLN A 78 -4.32 18.47 -4.77
CA GLN A 78 -5.29 19.03 -3.82
C GLN A 78 -4.84 20.39 -3.27
N ILE A 79 -3.56 20.50 -2.87
CA ILE A 79 -3.05 21.72 -2.23
C ILE A 79 -2.58 22.79 -3.20
N ALA A 80 -2.38 22.47 -4.49
CA ALA A 80 -1.88 23.40 -5.50
C ALA A 80 -2.67 24.72 -5.61
N PRO A 81 -4.00 24.74 -5.45
CA PRO A 81 -4.77 26.00 -5.48
C PRO A 81 -4.46 26.94 -4.31
N GLU A 82 -4.06 26.40 -3.15
CA GLU A 82 -3.77 27.17 -1.94
C GLU A 82 -2.30 27.61 -1.85
N LEU A 83 -1.43 27.04 -2.71
CA LEU A 83 0.00 27.34 -2.72
C LEU A 83 0.33 28.49 -3.66
N SER A 84 1.17 29.41 -3.17
CA SER A 84 1.82 30.39 -4.02
C SER A 84 2.73 29.71 -5.05
N ARG A 85 3.06 30.40 -6.14
CA ARG A 85 3.96 29.88 -7.17
C ARG A 85 5.36 29.50 -6.60
N GLU A 86 5.82 30.28 -5.60
CA GLU A 86 7.10 30.09 -4.94
C GLU A 86 7.10 28.92 -3.95
N ASP A 87 5.94 28.62 -3.34
CA ASP A 87 5.79 27.53 -2.37
C ASP A 87 5.66 26.14 -3.03
N ARG A 88 5.27 26.09 -4.31
CA ARG A 88 5.08 24.82 -5.03
C ARG A 88 6.32 23.93 -5.10
N PRO A 89 7.52 24.47 -5.41
CA PRO A 89 8.74 23.66 -5.39
C PRO A 89 9.07 23.11 -4.01
N ILE A 90 8.76 23.89 -2.95
CA ILE A 90 8.96 23.48 -1.57
C ILE A 90 8.01 22.33 -1.21
N ALA A 91 6.73 22.47 -1.54
CA ALA A 91 5.74 21.43 -1.34
C ALA A 91 6.10 20.13 -2.09
N ALA A 92 6.54 20.26 -3.35
CA ALA A 92 7.01 19.12 -4.14
C ALA A 92 8.21 18.42 -3.48
N HIS A 93 9.18 19.18 -2.96
CA HIS A 93 10.31 18.61 -2.24
C HIS A 93 9.86 17.87 -0.96
N ILE A 94 8.96 18.45 -0.18
CA ILE A 94 8.39 17.80 1.02
C ILE A 94 7.71 16.49 0.64
N LEU A 95 6.89 16.49 -0.39
CA LEU A 95 6.14 15.31 -0.85
C LEU A 95 7.05 14.21 -1.41
N THR A 96 8.16 14.56 -2.06
CA THR A 96 9.14 13.58 -2.54
C THR A 96 10.04 13.04 -1.42
N ALA A 97 10.12 13.73 -0.28
CA ALA A 97 10.87 13.29 0.91
C ALA A 97 10.03 12.45 1.89
N LEU A 98 8.80 12.07 1.51
CA LEU A 98 7.97 11.17 2.31
C LEU A 98 8.52 9.74 2.32
N THR A 99 8.35 9.08 3.46
CA THR A 99 8.59 7.64 3.59
C THR A 99 7.43 6.85 2.98
N GLU A 100 7.59 5.53 2.83
CA GLU A 100 6.52 4.61 2.39
C GLU A 100 5.27 4.67 3.30
N ASP A 101 5.44 5.05 4.56
CA ASP A 101 4.35 5.22 5.52
C ASP A 101 3.64 6.58 5.41
N GLY A 102 4.14 7.50 4.57
CA GLY A 102 3.62 8.86 4.40
C GLY A 102 4.11 9.85 5.46
N LEU A 103 5.13 9.48 6.22
CA LEU A 103 5.76 10.36 7.20
C LEU A 103 6.92 11.12 6.56
N LEU A 104 7.26 12.26 7.14
CA LEU A 104 8.38 13.06 6.65
C LEU A 104 9.71 12.39 7.04
N GLY A 105 10.49 12.00 6.04
CA GLY A 105 11.79 11.35 6.24
C GLY A 105 12.95 12.30 6.53
N VAL A 106 12.74 13.62 6.36
CA VAL A 106 13.78 14.65 6.42
C VAL A 106 13.39 15.74 7.42
N PRO A 107 14.33 16.25 8.24
CA PRO A 107 14.03 17.35 9.16
C PRO A 107 13.61 18.63 8.45
N LEU A 108 12.62 19.36 8.99
CA LEU A 108 12.15 20.62 8.42
C LEU A 108 13.26 21.66 8.25
N ALA A 109 14.24 21.65 9.15
CA ALA A 109 15.39 22.55 9.09
C ALA A 109 16.25 22.35 7.83
N GLU A 110 16.39 21.11 7.40
CA GLU A 110 17.13 20.76 6.19
C GLU A 110 16.42 21.28 4.94
N ILE A 111 15.10 21.12 4.86
CA ILE A 111 14.28 21.64 3.77
C ILE A 111 14.35 23.17 3.74
N ALA A 112 14.27 23.82 4.92
CA ALA A 112 14.38 25.26 5.05
C ALA A 112 15.75 25.79 4.58
N LEU A 113 16.81 25.09 4.92
CA LEU A 113 18.17 25.42 4.49
C LEU A 113 18.35 25.24 2.98
N TYR A 114 17.85 24.15 2.42
CA TYR A 114 17.92 23.85 0.99
C TYR A 114 17.22 24.89 0.14
N HIS A 115 16.04 25.34 0.56
CA HIS A 115 15.26 26.35 -0.17
C HIS A 115 15.57 27.80 0.23
N HIS A 116 16.52 28.01 1.15
CA HIS A 116 16.85 29.34 1.70
C HIS A 116 15.61 30.08 2.21
N THR A 117 14.68 29.37 2.82
CA THR A 117 13.36 29.87 3.23
C THR A 117 13.22 29.74 4.74
N PRO A 118 12.56 30.71 5.43
CA PRO A 118 12.36 30.61 6.85
C PRO A 118 11.50 29.39 7.23
N ILE A 119 11.83 28.75 8.33
CA ILE A 119 11.16 27.53 8.80
C ILE A 119 9.65 27.73 9.00
N SER A 120 9.21 28.94 9.31
CA SER A 120 7.79 29.29 9.44
C SER A 120 7.00 29.10 8.13
N SER A 121 7.63 29.38 6.98
CA SER A 121 7.03 29.14 5.67
C SER A 121 6.91 27.66 5.39
N ILE A 122 7.94 26.88 5.72
CA ILE A 122 7.90 25.40 5.59
C ILE A 122 6.79 24.82 6.48
N GLN A 123 6.68 25.30 7.72
CA GLN A 123 5.62 24.86 8.64
C GLN A 123 4.21 25.18 8.13
N ARG A 124 4.03 26.30 7.46
CA ARG A 124 2.75 26.65 6.81
C ARG A 124 2.41 25.65 5.68
N ILE A 125 3.37 25.36 4.83
CA ILE A 125 3.19 24.43 3.72
C ILE A 125 2.90 23.00 4.24
N ILE A 126 3.62 22.55 5.25
CA ILE A 126 3.37 21.24 5.87
C ILE A 126 1.96 21.15 6.45
N ARG A 127 1.45 22.19 7.11
CA ARG A 127 0.07 22.17 7.63
C ARG A 127 -0.96 22.00 6.51
N LEU A 128 -0.73 22.57 5.33
CA LEU A 128 -1.59 22.33 4.17
C LEU A 128 -1.53 20.88 3.71
N ILE A 129 -0.32 20.32 3.64
CA ILE A 129 -0.11 18.90 3.27
C ILE A 129 -0.81 17.98 4.28
N GLN A 130 -0.63 18.23 5.57
CA GLN A 130 -1.20 17.41 6.64
C GLN A 130 -2.73 17.40 6.69
N ARG A 131 -3.38 18.46 6.20
CA ARG A 131 -4.85 18.59 6.14
C ARG A 131 -5.45 18.15 4.80
N ALA A 132 -4.64 17.84 3.82
CA ALA A 132 -5.10 17.25 2.55
C ALA A 132 -5.73 15.87 2.79
N ASP A 133 -6.41 15.33 1.79
CA ASP A 133 -6.89 13.95 1.84
C ASP A 133 -5.72 13.00 2.09
N GLN A 134 -5.98 11.92 2.82
CA GLN A 134 -4.97 11.16 3.57
C GLN A 134 -4.38 12.04 4.70
N VAL A 135 -5.29 12.56 5.53
CA VAL A 135 -4.95 13.45 6.66
C VAL A 135 -3.81 12.89 7.49
N GLY A 136 -2.83 13.75 7.80
CA GLY A 136 -1.65 13.38 8.59
C GLY A 136 -0.40 13.06 7.75
N VAL A 137 -0.51 13.00 6.42
CA VAL A 137 0.66 12.86 5.53
C VAL A 137 1.63 14.03 5.73
N GLY A 138 2.93 13.73 5.71
CA GLY A 138 3.99 14.73 5.94
C GLY A 138 4.24 15.05 7.40
N SER A 139 3.61 14.34 8.34
CA SER A 139 3.94 14.46 9.76
C SER A 139 5.29 13.80 10.06
N PRO A 140 6.13 14.39 10.92
CA PRO A 140 7.45 13.84 11.26
C PRO A 140 7.38 12.55 12.08
N THR A 141 6.27 12.33 12.81
CA THR A 141 6.07 11.15 13.66
C THR A 141 4.66 10.59 13.53
N PRO A 142 4.47 9.29 13.80
CA PRO A 142 3.12 8.69 13.85
C PRO A 142 2.22 9.38 14.89
N SER A 143 2.78 9.83 16.00
CA SER A 143 2.05 10.55 17.04
C SER A 143 1.46 11.86 16.52
N GLU A 144 2.25 12.64 15.76
CA GLU A 144 1.78 13.89 15.14
C GLU A 144 0.75 13.61 14.05
N ALA A 145 0.94 12.57 13.23
CA ALA A 145 -0.04 12.16 12.23
C ALA A 145 -1.42 11.87 12.87
N LEU A 146 -1.44 11.12 13.97
CA LEU A 146 -2.66 10.84 14.72
C LEU A 146 -3.29 12.10 15.33
N LEU A 147 -2.47 13.04 15.84
CA LEU A 147 -2.98 14.29 16.40
C LEU A 147 -3.62 15.19 15.35
N VAL A 148 -3.03 15.29 14.16
CA VAL A 148 -3.62 16.03 13.03
C VAL A 148 -4.94 15.39 12.61
N GLN A 149 -5.00 14.08 12.48
CA GLN A 149 -6.24 13.37 12.17
C GLN A 149 -7.31 13.60 13.25
N LEU A 150 -6.91 13.57 14.52
CA LEU A 150 -7.82 13.81 15.63
C LEU A 150 -8.37 15.24 15.60
N GLU A 151 -7.54 16.24 15.26
CA GLU A 151 -7.96 17.62 15.08
C GLU A 151 -9.01 17.75 13.99
N VAL A 152 -8.74 17.19 12.80
CA VAL A 152 -9.67 17.23 11.67
C VAL A 152 -10.98 16.49 11.97
N LEU A 153 -10.90 15.31 12.62
CA LEU A 153 -12.09 14.57 13.02
C LEU A 153 -12.93 15.33 14.05
N SER A 154 -12.30 16.10 14.95
CA SER A 154 -13.02 16.89 15.95
C SER A 154 -13.90 17.99 15.33
N GLU A 155 -13.66 18.39 14.09
CA GLU A 155 -14.49 19.34 13.35
C GLU A 155 -15.84 18.71 12.91
N THR A 156 -15.90 17.39 12.75
CA THR A 156 -17.04 16.67 12.20
C THR A 156 -17.75 15.75 13.19
N MET A 157 -17.05 15.25 14.20
CA MET A 157 -17.58 14.30 15.15
C MET A 157 -17.09 14.54 16.60
N SER A 158 -17.82 13.96 17.54
CA SER A 158 -17.43 14.04 18.96
C SER A 158 -16.25 13.12 19.23
N VAL A 159 -15.16 13.70 19.74
CA VAL A 159 -13.92 13.00 20.10
C VAL A 159 -13.90 12.72 21.61
N PRO A 160 -13.47 11.54 22.06
CA PRO A 160 -13.32 11.25 23.48
C PRO A 160 -12.40 12.25 24.17
N PRO A 161 -12.75 12.77 25.35
CA PRO A 161 -11.88 13.60 26.12
C PRO A 161 -10.58 12.83 26.43
N LEU A 162 -9.46 13.53 26.45
CA LEU A 162 -8.13 12.95 26.71
C LEU A 162 -7.56 12.06 25.57
N ALA A 163 -8.25 11.89 24.44
CA ALA A 163 -7.70 11.13 23.31
C ALA A 163 -6.36 11.73 22.82
N ALA A 164 -6.26 13.05 22.72
CA ALA A 164 -5.00 13.72 22.37
C ALA A 164 -3.89 13.45 23.40
N GLN A 165 -4.20 13.46 24.68
CA GLN A 165 -3.22 13.16 25.74
C GLN A 165 -2.81 11.69 25.72
N ALA A 166 -3.74 10.79 25.42
CA ALA A 166 -3.45 9.36 25.24
C ALA A 166 -2.47 9.12 24.08
N ILE A 167 -2.60 9.84 22.98
CA ILE A 167 -1.67 9.76 21.85
C ILE A 167 -0.29 10.34 22.24
N GLN A 168 -0.26 11.51 22.89
CA GLN A 168 0.99 12.18 23.24
C GLN A 168 1.82 11.45 24.30
N ALA A 169 1.16 11.00 25.35
CA ALA A 169 1.82 10.42 26.52
C ALA A 169 1.87 8.88 26.50
N GLY A 170 0.98 8.24 25.74
CA GLY A 170 0.73 6.81 25.86
C GLY A 170 0.71 6.03 24.55
N LEU A 171 1.26 6.56 23.44
CA LEU A 171 1.22 5.86 22.15
C LEU A 171 1.83 4.46 22.23
N GLU A 172 2.95 4.30 22.93
CA GLU A 172 3.58 2.98 23.14
C GLU A 172 2.71 2.05 24.01
N LEU A 173 1.99 2.60 24.99
CA LEU A 173 1.06 1.83 25.80
C LEU A 173 -0.16 1.37 24.98
N LEU A 174 -0.66 2.24 24.11
CA LEU A 174 -1.73 1.91 23.15
C LEU A 174 -1.30 0.82 22.18
N ARG A 175 -0.11 0.94 21.61
CA ARG A 175 0.47 -0.03 20.66
C ARG A 175 0.62 -1.42 21.29
N HIS A 176 0.98 -1.50 22.55
CA HIS A 176 1.16 -2.74 23.30
C HIS A 176 -0.10 -3.19 24.07
N HIS A 177 -1.25 -2.56 23.86
CA HIS A 177 -2.52 -2.84 24.55
C HIS A 177 -2.43 -2.77 26.09
N ARG A 178 -1.51 -1.95 26.61
CA ARG A 178 -1.31 -1.79 28.07
C ARG A 178 -2.29 -0.76 28.65
N LEU A 179 -3.59 -1.05 28.56
CA LEU A 179 -4.64 -0.09 28.91
C LEU A 179 -4.70 0.22 30.42
N ALA A 180 -4.29 -0.70 31.27
CA ALA A 180 -4.21 -0.45 32.71
C ALA A 180 -3.14 0.62 33.04
N ASP A 181 -1.99 0.56 32.38
CA ASP A 181 -0.91 1.53 32.58
C ASP A 181 -1.28 2.88 31.98
N LEU A 182 -1.96 2.88 30.84
CA LEU A 182 -2.50 4.09 30.23
C LEU A 182 -3.52 4.76 31.17
N ALA A 183 -4.44 3.98 31.74
CA ALA A 183 -5.42 4.47 32.71
C ALA A 183 -4.75 5.10 33.94
N HIS A 184 -3.70 4.47 34.45
CA HIS A 184 -2.91 5.01 35.54
C HIS A 184 -2.19 6.31 35.16
N THR A 185 -1.59 6.37 33.98
CA THR A 185 -0.85 7.56 33.50
C THR A 185 -1.78 8.76 33.29
N LEU A 186 -2.98 8.52 32.78
CA LEU A 186 -3.96 9.57 32.50
C LEU A 186 -4.92 9.84 33.66
N HIS A 187 -4.79 9.11 34.77
CA HIS A 187 -5.67 9.21 35.97
C HIS A 187 -7.16 8.99 35.63
N ILE A 188 -7.45 8.01 34.77
CA ILE A 188 -8.81 7.63 34.33
C ILE A 188 -9.11 6.17 34.67
N SER A 189 -10.37 5.78 34.51
CA SER A 189 -10.74 4.37 34.66
C SER A 189 -10.25 3.53 33.49
N VAL A 190 -10.02 2.23 33.70
CA VAL A 190 -9.64 1.30 32.61
C VAL A 190 -10.71 1.23 31.52
N ALA A 191 -12.00 1.39 31.89
CA ALA A 191 -13.09 1.44 30.93
C ALA A 191 -12.99 2.66 29.99
N GLN A 192 -12.62 3.84 30.52
CA GLN A 192 -12.38 5.03 29.70
C GLN A 192 -11.14 4.87 28.83
N ALA A 193 -10.06 4.27 29.32
CA ALA A 193 -8.88 3.97 28.54
C ALA A 193 -9.21 3.03 27.36
N HIS A 194 -10.09 2.05 27.57
CA HIS A 194 -10.58 1.14 26.54
C HIS A 194 -11.40 1.89 25.47
N GLN A 195 -12.31 2.76 25.87
CA GLN A 195 -13.10 3.60 24.94
C GLN A 195 -12.20 4.48 24.07
N ILE A 196 -11.16 5.12 24.67
CA ILE A 196 -10.19 5.93 23.92
C ILE A 196 -9.41 5.05 22.94
N PHE A 197 -8.97 3.88 23.36
CA PHE A 197 -8.25 2.94 22.50
C PHE A 197 -9.11 2.47 21.32
N GLU A 198 -10.36 2.07 21.57
CA GLU A 198 -11.29 1.66 20.51
C GLU A 198 -11.55 2.79 19.51
N PHE A 199 -11.75 4.01 20.02
CA PHE A 199 -11.93 5.17 19.16
C PHE A 199 -10.70 5.42 18.27
N ILE A 200 -9.50 5.42 18.84
CA ILE A 200 -8.25 5.64 18.09
C ILE A 200 -8.05 4.54 17.05
N SER A 201 -8.22 3.29 17.44
CA SER A 201 -8.02 2.15 16.53
C SER A 201 -9.04 2.05 15.40
N ALA A 202 -10.25 2.57 15.62
CA ALA A 202 -11.31 2.54 14.61
C ALA A 202 -11.24 3.72 13.61
N ASN A 203 -10.73 4.88 14.05
CA ASN A 203 -10.85 6.12 13.28
C ASN A 203 -9.52 6.74 12.84
N LEU A 204 -8.40 6.34 13.44
CA LEU A 204 -7.10 6.97 13.18
C LEU A 204 -6.09 5.96 12.62
N ASN A 205 -5.21 6.44 11.73
CA ASN A 205 -4.17 5.63 11.12
C ASN A 205 -2.78 6.27 11.36
N PRO A 206 -1.86 5.61 12.09
CA PRO A 206 -0.52 6.13 12.33
C PRO A 206 0.35 6.21 11.05
N TYR A 207 -0.06 5.54 9.97
CA TYR A 207 0.66 5.44 8.70
C TYR A 207 -0.27 5.85 7.54
N PRO A 208 -0.47 7.16 7.33
CA PRO A 208 -1.51 7.67 6.43
C PRO A 208 -1.33 7.23 4.96
N ALA A 209 -0.10 7.04 4.47
CA ALA A 209 0.14 6.58 3.10
C ALA A 209 -0.41 5.17 2.82
N ARG A 210 -0.44 4.30 3.81
CA ARG A 210 -0.96 2.94 3.64
C ARG A 210 -2.44 2.92 3.28
N ALA A 211 -3.20 3.87 3.79
CA ALA A 211 -4.61 4.02 3.41
C ALA A 211 -4.77 4.38 1.92
N HIS A 212 -3.85 5.16 1.36
CA HIS A 212 -3.85 5.52 -0.06
C HIS A 212 -3.60 4.29 -0.97
N TRP A 213 -2.72 3.39 -0.55
CA TRP A 213 -2.40 2.17 -1.28
C TRP A 213 -3.40 1.03 -1.08
N GLY A 214 -4.52 1.28 -0.39
CA GLY A 214 -5.56 0.28 -0.16
C GLY A 214 -5.29 -0.66 1.02
N ASP A 215 -4.27 -0.41 1.82
CA ASP A 215 -3.99 -1.14 3.06
C ASP A 215 -4.98 -0.68 4.14
N LEU A 216 -6.22 -1.15 4.04
CA LEU A 216 -7.32 -0.81 4.94
C LEU A 216 -7.17 -1.51 6.29
N ILE A 217 -6.14 -1.16 7.06
CA ILE A 217 -5.99 -1.65 8.45
C ILE A 217 -7.13 -1.14 9.34
N THR A 218 -7.82 -0.08 8.91
CA THR A 218 -8.79 0.63 9.74
C THR A 218 -10.25 0.21 9.58
N ASN A 219 -10.62 -0.61 8.60
CA ASN A 219 -12.02 -0.96 8.39
C ASN A 219 -12.38 -2.37 8.87
N ARG A 220 -12.06 -2.72 10.12
CA ARG A 220 -12.67 -3.91 10.77
C ARG A 220 -14.17 -3.77 10.99
N HIS A 221 -14.76 -2.60 10.79
CA HIS A 221 -16.19 -2.32 10.92
C HIS A 221 -16.87 -1.77 9.66
N ALA A 222 -16.13 -1.58 8.56
CA ALA A 222 -16.81 -1.44 7.28
C ALA A 222 -17.53 -2.77 7.01
N ALA A 223 -18.85 -2.71 6.83
CA ALA A 223 -19.60 -3.84 6.31
C ALA A 223 -18.83 -4.41 5.12
N PRO A 224 -18.71 -5.76 4.99
CA PRO A 224 -17.97 -6.35 3.90
C PRO A 224 -18.48 -5.72 2.61
N SER A 225 -17.65 -4.89 1.98
CA SER A 225 -17.96 -4.43 0.64
C SER A 225 -18.06 -5.70 -0.19
N ASN A 226 -19.17 -5.87 -0.90
CA ASN A 226 -19.47 -7.04 -1.74
C ASN A 226 -18.45 -7.27 -2.89
N HIS A 227 -17.25 -6.75 -2.74
CA HIS A 227 -16.14 -6.83 -3.72
C HIS A 227 -14.96 -7.69 -3.27
N ASP A 228 -15.07 -8.44 -2.17
CA ASP A 228 -14.19 -9.58 -1.96
C ASP A 228 -14.61 -10.67 -2.96
N ALA A 229 -14.18 -10.49 -4.22
CA ALA A 229 -14.24 -11.53 -5.22
C ALA A 229 -13.29 -12.65 -4.76
N TYR A 230 -13.82 -13.59 -4.01
CA TYR A 230 -13.14 -14.86 -3.78
C TYR A 230 -13.08 -15.57 -5.13
N TYR A 231 -11.92 -15.53 -5.76
CA TYR A 231 -11.66 -16.39 -6.91
C TYR A 231 -11.65 -17.83 -6.41
N THR A 232 -12.67 -18.59 -6.77
CA THR A 232 -12.61 -20.04 -6.60
C THR A 232 -11.50 -20.52 -7.52
N PRO A 233 -10.49 -21.27 -7.02
CA PRO A 233 -9.42 -21.75 -7.87
C PRO A 233 -9.98 -22.70 -8.92
N ASP A 234 -9.65 -22.48 -10.18
CA ASP A 234 -10.08 -23.33 -11.31
C ASP A 234 -9.47 -24.73 -11.23
N VAL A 235 -8.38 -24.89 -10.51
CA VAL A 235 -7.68 -26.16 -10.34
C VAL A 235 -7.23 -26.33 -8.87
N VAL A 236 -7.65 -27.40 -8.25
CA VAL A 236 -7.17 -27.83 -6.92
C VAL A 236 -6.33 -29.09 -7.07
N ILE A 237 -5.05 -29.00 -6.75
CA ILE A 237 -4.13 -30.15 -6.76
C ILE A 237 -4.04 -30.70 -5.34
N SER A 238 -4.58 -31.88 -5.09
CA SER A 238 -4.43 -32.62 -3.83
C SER A 238 -3.38 -33.72 -3.94
N LYS A 239 -2.59 -33.90 -2.87
CA LYS A 239 -1.62 -35.00 -2.79
C LYS A 239 -2.39 -36.32 -2.67
N LEU A 240 -2.16 -37.25 -3.58
CA LEU A 240 -2.68 -38.62 -3.46
C LEU A 240 -1.93 -39.29 -2.32
N THR A 241 -2.65 -39.72 -1.32
CA THR A 241 -2.10 -40.61 -0.26
C THR A 241 -2.25 -42.04 -0.75
N ASP A 242 -1.11 -42.74 -0.97
CA ASP A 242 -1.06 -44.17 -1.20
C ASP A 242 -1.53 -44.94 0.06
#